data_b0924274477e3df2523cc0f04b9320f5
#
_entry.id   b0924274477e3df2523cc0f04b9320f5
#
_cell.length_a   1.000
_cell.length_b   1.000
_cell.length_c   1.000
_cell.angle_alpha   90.00
_cell.angle_beta   90.00
_cell.angle_gamma   90.00
#
_symmetry.space_group_name_H-M   'P 1'
#
loop_
_entity.id
_entity.type
_entity.pdbx_description
1 polymer ?
#
loop_
_entity_poly.entity_id
_entity_poly.type
_entity_poly.pdbx_seq_one_letter_code
_entity_poly.pdbx_strand_id
1 'polypeptide(L)'
;DNLDVPRSHMAILRNLKRAGYTTGPLPEPHEALLDRMQERGVNLPENRAELERLHGQVPPLSAADYREWFDTLPDAVRAEMTDGPLGYLHQTLHEAEKAGRPDLGRDLLGRMHGDLRHLLEGADHPATERARDLLDQLRAEYEALLAEEEGASWEQAEELVTGLRDTGIEGLHGWGEAPGRVMVHDDDMLLPGLRFGNVWIGPQPPRGWEVNEELLHANLAVPPPHQYLGYYHWLRDEFEVDALVHLGRHSTYEFLPRRRVGLTDTDYPRLVAGSVPGIYPYIVDGVGEGLQAKRRGLAVMVDHLTPPLSTTPLYDQLLQLRGLVESFESAEGQGSTAARERALERIRAKIAELDMASELESELRAERNNPDLTLDKVGGDLLVHEVGHHLTEMQEEFMPRGLHIFGTDWAAEERRMMLQSMAGAGEVRDEWRRKLRVSPQREMDALLAGLDGAFVAPGKGNDPIRTPEVLPTGRNFFGLNGNLLPSRVGWEMGVRMAENARDQGEGKPRGSEAVVLWASDTVRDEGAMVAFGLDMLGIKPVWNSRGIVEGIQRQPLESGRYRRDVLFTTSGLFRDLYGQLNGWLDQSVRLALDGASQTIREQHPELTPALEAA
;
A
#
# COMPACT_ATOMS: atom_id res chain seq x y z
N ASP A 1 3.12 -7.36 9.29
CA ASP A 1 4.04 -6.36 9.87
C ASP A 1 5.19 -7.00 10.63
N ASN A 2 5.08 -8.28 10.95
CA ASN A 2 6.11 -9.03 11.66
C ASN A 2 6.53 -8.39 13.01
N LEU A 3 5.64 -7.59 13.59
CA LEU A 3 5.81 -6.90 14.87
C LEU A 3 4.81 -7.42 15.90
N ASP A 4 5.29 -7.83 17.06
CA ASP A 4 4.45 -8.10 18.23
C ASP A 4 3.96 -6.76 18.80
N VAL A 5 2.80 -6.30 18.33
CA VAL A 5 2.25 -4.98 18.65
C VAL A 5 1.96 -4.83 20.15
N PRO A 6 1.30 -5.77 20.87
CA PRO A 6 1.03 -5.63 22.30
C PRO A 6 2.31 -5.52 23.15
N ARG A 7 3.30 -6.37 22.87
CA ARG A 7 4.59 -6.32 23.59
C ARG A 7 5.39 -5.09 23.21
N SER A 8 5.32 -4.65 21.96
CA SER A 8 5.98 -3.42 21.50
C SER A 8 5.39 -2.18 22.15
N HIS A 9 4.05 -2.08 22.32
CA HIS A 9 3.42 -1.02 23.10
C HIS A 9 3.98 -0.96 24.53
N MET A 10 4.08 -2.12 25.19
CA MET A 10 4.63 -2.16 26.54
C MET A 10 6.11 -1.77 26.61
N ALA A 11 6.91 -2.20 25.62
CA ALA A 11 8.31 -1.81 25.53
C ALA A 11 8.46 -0.29 25.33
N ILE A 12 7.65 0.30 24.44
CA ILE A 12 7.62 1.75 24.21
C ILE A 12 7.18 2.50 25.48
N LEU A 13 6.07 2.13 26.10
CA LEU A 13 5.57 2.78 27.33
C LEU A 13 6.60 2.75 28.46
N ARG A 14 7.29 1.61 28.66
CA ARG A 14 8.36 1.51 29.67
C ARG A 14 9.54 2.43 29.37
N ASN A 15 9.91 2.55 28.10
CA ASN A 15 11.01 3.44 27.69
C ASN A 15 10.61 4.92 27.75
N LEU A 16 9.38 5.28 27.37
CA LEU A 16 8.83 6.62 27.58
C LEU A 16 8.88 7.00 29.05
N LYS A 17 8.44 6.11 29.96
CA LYS A 17 8.51 6.33 31.40
C LYS A 17 9.95 6.53 31.87
N ARG A 18 10.92 5.74 31.40
CA ARG A 18 12.34 5.89 31.70
C ARG A 18 12.91 7.21 31.17
N ALA A 19 12.43 7.67 30.02
CA ALA A 19 12.82 8.95 29.43
C ALA A 19 12.15 10.17 30.11
N GLY A 20 11.29 9.96 31.13
CA GLY A 20 10.68 11.03 31.90
C GLY A 20 9.27 11.43 31.49
N TYR A 21 8.68 10.71 30.56
CA TYR A 21 7.27 10.94 30.18
C TYR A 21 6.31 10.54 31.31
N THR A 22 5.26 11.32 31.46
CA THR A 22 4.19 11.02 32.43
C THR A 22 3.28 9.94 31.86
N THR A 23 3.49 8.69 32.29
CA THR A 23 2.67 7.54 31.82
C THR A 23 1.74 6.98 32.91
N GLY A 24 1.91 7.44 34.18
CA GLY A 24 1.20 6.81 35.29
C GLY A 24 1.64 5.34 35.54
N PRO A 25 0.82 4.55 36.25
CA PRO A 25 1.07 3.13 36.44
C PRO A 25 0.80 2.35 35.15
N LEU A 26 1.76 1.53 34.72
CA LEU A 26 1.62 0.67 33.55
C LEU A 26 0.99 -0.67 33.95
N PRO A 27 0.15 -1.26 33.10
CA PRO A 27 -0.38 -2.59 33.34
C PRO A 27 0.74 -3.64 33.23
N GLU A 28 0.72 -4.62 34.12
CA GLU A 28 1.63 -5.79 34.08
C GLU A 28 0.86 -7.03 34.50
N PRO A 29 1.05 -8.18 33.84
CA PRO A 29 1.90 -8.36 32.64
C PRO A 29 1.31 -7.70 31.38
N HIS A 30 1.95 -7.88 30.20
CA HIS A 30 1.53 -7.22 28.96
C HIS A 30 0.12 -7.63 28.48
N GLU A 31 -0.33 -8.81 28.85
CA GLU A 31 -1.70 -9.31 28.59
C GLU A 31 -2.75 -8.37 29.22
N ALA A 32 -2.46 -7.80 30.38
CA ALA A 32 -3.35 -6.83 31.01
C ALA A 32 -3.54 -5.53 30.20
N LEU A 33 -2.58 -5.18 29.33
CA LEU A 33 -2.78 -4.10 28.36
C LEU A 33 -3.74 -4.55 27.26
N LEU A 34 -3.55 -5.76 26.74
CA LEU A 34 -4.39 -6.33 25.68
C LEU A 34 -5.85 -6.45 26.16
N ASP A 35 -6.08 -6.97 27.35
CA ASP A 35 -7.43 -7.06 27.95
C ASP A 35 -8.11 -5.68 27.99
N ARG A 36 -7.40 -4.65 28.45
CA ARG A 36 -7.93 -3.26 28.49
C ARG A 36 -8.20 -2.70 27.09
N MET A 37 -7.34 -3.03 26.12
CA MET A 37 -7.53 -2.62 24.72
C MET A 37 -8.78 -3.28 24.13
N GLN A 38 -9.02 -4.55 24.41
CA GLN A 38 -10.25 -5.23 23.99
C GLN A 38 -11.50 -4.67 24.64
N GLU A 39 -11.41 -4.15 25.86
CA GLU A 39 -12.55 -3.53 26.56
C GLU A 39 -12.89 -2.13 26.04
N ARG A 40 -11.89 -1.30 25.71
CA ARG A 40 -12.05 0.15 25.48
C ARG A 40 -11.40 0.68 24.23
N GLY A 41 -10.53 -0.10 23.62
CA GLY A 41 -9.75 0.30 22.45
C GLY A 41 -10.25 -0.35 21.16
N VAL A 42 -11.56 -0.55 21.01
CA VAL A 42 -12.16 -1.16 19.83
C VAL A 42 -13.06 -0.17 19.09
N ASN A 43 -12.90 -0.15 17.78
CA ASN A 43 -13.84 0.54 16.92
C ASN A 43 -15.10 -0.32 16.78
N LEU A 44 -16.24 0.28 17.02
CA LEU A 44 -17.56 -0.34 16.87
C LEU A 44 -18.35 0.50 15.86
N PRO A 45 -19.12 -0.12 14.96
CA PRO A 45 -19.90 0.68 14.01
C PRO A 45 -21.09 1.36 14.72
N GLU A 46 -22.24 0.73 14.68
CA GLU A 46 -23.51 1.27 15.16
C GLU A 46 -24.16 0.34 16.21
N ASN A 47 -23.39 -0.56 16.79
CA ASN A 47 -23.92 -1.49 17.80
C ASN A 47 -24.27 -0.73 19.08
N ARG A 48 -25.54 -0.37 19.22
CA ARG A 48 -26.04 0.46 20.32
C ARG A 48 -25.71 -0.10 21.70
N ALA A 49 -25.80 -1.40 21.89
CA ALA A 49 -25.53 -2.02 23.18
C ALA A 49 -24.04 -1.92 23.56
N GLU A 50 -23.16 -2.08 22.59
CA GLU A 50 -21.72 -1.92 22.80
C GLU A 50 -21.30 -0.46 22.93
N LEU A 51 -21.92 0.46 22.20
CA LEU A 51 -21.70 1.90 22.36
C LEU A 51 -22.17 2.38 23.73
N GLU A 52 -23.33 1.90 24.23
CA GLU A 52 -23.78 2.16 25.59
C GLU A 52 -22.80 1.65 26.64
N ARG A 53 -22.19 0.49 26.40
CA ARG A 53 -21.13 -0.07 27.28
C ARG A 53 -19.88 0.80 27.29
N LEU A 54 -19.45 1.32 26.13
CA LEU A 54 -18.30 2.21 26.02
C LEU A 54 -18.55 3.59 26.59
N HIS A 55 -19.79 4.09 26.54
CA HIS A 55 -20.17 5.40 27.06
C HIS A 55 -19.80 5.51 28.55
N GLY A 56 -19.10 6.58 28.91
CA GLY A 56 -18.56 6.79 30.25
C GLY A 56 -17.24 6.03 30.55
N GLN A 57 -16.76 5.18 29.65
CA GLN A 57 -15.48 4.50 29.79
C GLN A 57 -14.37 5.08 28.91
N VAL A 58 -14.76 5.72 27.81
CA VAL A 58 -13.87 6.41 26.87
C VAL A 58 -14.25 7.89 26.77
N PRO A 59 -13.32 8.76 26.34
CA PRO A 59 -13.65 10.18 26.14
C PRO A 59 -14.74 10.35 25.09
N PRO A 60 -15.70 11.24 25.28
CA PRO A 60 -16.60 11.69 24.23
C PRO A 60 -16.03 12.93 23.53
N LEU A 61 -16.35 13.11 22.27
CA LEU A 61 -16.30 14.38 21.57
C LEU A 61 -17.75 14.81 21.31
N SER A 62 -18.17 15.94 21.89
CA SER A 62 -19.57 16.37 21.75
C SER A 62 -19.90 16.68 20.28
N ALA A 63 -21.14 16.39 19.88
CA ALA A 63 -21.59 16.72 18.54
C ALA A 63 -21.52 18.24 18.26
N ALA A 64 -21.69 19.08 19.29
CA ALA A 64 -21.60 20.52 19.14
C ALA A 64 -20.18 20.97 18.83
N ASP A 65 -19.18 20.50 19.59
CA ASP A 65 -17.76 20.84 19.40
C ASP A 65 -17.25 20.32 18.05
N TYR A 66 -17.65 19.08 17.69
CA TYR A 66 -17.30 18.52 16.40
C TYR A 66 -17.91 19.32 15.23
N ARG A 67 -19.18 19.72 15.30
CA ARG A 67 -19.82 20.54 14.27
C ARG A 67 -19.16 21.90 14.13
N GLU A 68 -18.84 22.57 15.24
CA GLU A 68 -18.16 23.86 15.24
C GLU A 68 -16.82 23.75 14.50
N TRP A 69 -16.04 22.72 14.79
CA TRP A 69 -14.79 22.47 14.07
C TRP A 69 -15.03 22.08 12.60
N PHE A 70 -15.98 21.17 12.32
CA PHE A 70 -16.29 20.71 10.96
C PHE A 70 -16.70 21.85 10.04
N ASP A 71 -17.43 22.83 10.57
CA ASP A 71 -17.84 24.04 9.86
C ASP A 71 -16.68 24.96 9.48
N THR A 72 -15.51 24.79 10.10
CA THR A 72 -14.27 25.48 9.70
C THR A 72 -13.59 24.87 8.49
N LEU A 73 -13.95 23.66 8.11
CA LEU A 73 -13.35 22.97 6.96
C LEU A 73 -13.79 23.61 5.63
N PRO A 74 -12.98 23.47 4.56
CA PRO A 74 -13.36 23.97 3.23
C PRO A 74 -14.71 23.41 2.76
N ASP A 75 -15.53 24.25 2.13
CA ASP A 75 -16.87 23.89 1.67
C ASP A 75 -16.91 22.62 0.84
N ALA A 76 -15.93 22.44 -0.06
CA ALA A 76 -15.83 21.24 -0.89
C ALA A 76 -15.59 19.95 -0.08
N VAL A 77 -14.89 20.03 1.05
CA VAL A 77 -14.67 18.90 1.96
C VAL A 77 -15.95 18.56 2.70
N ARG A 78 -16.63 19.60 3.23
CA ARG A 78 -17.89 19.45 3.96
C ARG A 78 -18.97 18.82 3.07
N ALA A 79 -19.14 19.35 1.86
CA ALA A 79 -20.08 18.83 0.88
C ALA A 79 -19.77 17.38 0.48
N GLU A 80 -18.48 17.05 0.24
CA GLU A 80 -18.09 15.69 -0.09
C GLU A 80 -18.35 14.70 1.06
N MET A 81 -18.09 15.09 2.29
CA MET A 81 -18.35 14.24 3.44
C MET A 81 -19.85 14.07 3.71
N THR A 82 -20.63 15.13 3.57
CA THR A 82 -22.09 15.10 3.80
C THR A 82 -22.80 14.37 2.65
N ASP A 83 -22.50 14.75 1.41
CA ASP A 83 -23.22 14.31 0.21
C ASP A 83 -22.53 13.20 -0.57
N GLY A 84 -21.30 12.89 -0.23
CA GLY A 84 -20.50 11.84 -0.86
C GLY A 84 -19.76 12.27 -2.13
N PRO A 85 -19.02 11.33 -2.74
CA PRO A 85 -18.19 11.60 -3.90
C PRO A 85 -19.00 12.04 -5.13
N LEU A 86 -20.26 11.61 -5.23
CA LEU A 86 -21.14 11.96 -6.33
C LEU A 86 -21.56 13.44 -6.29
N GLY A 87 -21.83 13.98 -5.10
CA GLY A 87 -22.11 15.39 -4.90
C GLY A 87 -20.91 16.26 -5.26
N TYR A 88 -19.73 15.87 -4.80
CA TYR A 88 -18.48 16.53 -5.15
C TYR A 88 -18.22 16.50 -6.67
N LEU A 89 -18.42 15.35 -7.32
CA LEU A 89 -18.26 15.22 -8.77
C LEU A 89 -19.23 16.16 -9.50
N HIS A 90 -20.52 16.12 -9.14
CA HIS A 90 -21.55 16.94 -9.79
C HIS A 90 -21.21 18.45 -9.70
N GLN A 91 -20.90 18.95 -8.51
CA GLN A 91 -20.56 20.35 -8.28
C GLN A 91 -19.30 20.74 -9.07
N THR A 92 -18.23 19.93 -9.01
CA THR A 92 -16.95 20.25 -9.66
C THR A 92 -17.07 20.26 -11.18
N LEU A 93 -17.86 19.35 -11.78
CA LEU A 93 -18.11 19.34 -13.22
C LEU A 93 -18.91 20.57 -13.67
N HIS A 94 -19.90 20.96 -12.89
CA HIS A 94 -20.71 22.17 -13.16
C HIS A 94 -19.86 23.45 -13.07
N GLU A 95 -18.96 23.53 -12.10
CA GLU A 95 -18.01 24.65 -12.00
C GLU A 95 -17.00 24.66 -13.17
N ALA A 96 -16.50 23.50 -13.59
CA ALA A 96 -15.58 23.37 -14.71
C ALA A 96 -16.22 23.80 -16.03
N GLU A 97 -17.47 23.43 -16.28
CA GLU A 97 -18.24 23.88 -17.44
C GLU A 97 -18.44 25.39 -17.43
N LYS A 98 -18.94 25.96 -16.31
CA LYS A 98 -19.12 27.41 -16.14
C LYS A 98 -17.83 28.21 -16.35
N ALA A 99 -16.69 27.63 -15.95
CA ALA A 99 -15.37 28.23 -16.13
C ALA A 99 -14.82 28.07 -17.56
N GLY A 100 -15.51 27.39 -18.46
CA GLY A 100 -15.03 27.08 -19.81
C GLY A 100 -13.84 26.11 -19.85
N ARG A 101 -13.75 25.21 -18.87
CA ARG A 101 -12.66 24.23 -18.71
C ARG A 101 -13.19 22.78 -18.72
N PRO A 102 -13.96 22.38 -19.75
CA PRO A 102 -14.52 21.03 -19.83
C PRO A 102 -13.45 19.93 -19.88
N ASP A 103 -12.23 20.23 -20.34
CA ASP A 103 -11.08 19.33 -20.34
C ASP A 103 -10.75 18.82 -18.92
N LEU A 104 -10.71 19.71 -17.93
CA LEU A 104 -10.47 19.34 -16.54
C LEU A 104 -11.61 18.50 -15.95
N GLY A 105 -12.85 18.83 -16.35
CA GLY A 105 -14.02 18.04 -15.96
C GLY A 105 -13.96 16.61 -16.49
N ARG A 106 -13.58 16.40 -17.75
CA ARG A 106 -13.46 15.06 -18.34
C ARG A 106 -12.40 14.20 -17.66
N ASP A 107 -11.25 14.79 -17.31
CA ASP A 107 -10.20 14.06 -16.58
C ASP A 107 -10.66 13.63 -15.18
N LEU A 108 -11.39 14.49 -14.47
CA LEU A 108 -11.96 14.16 -13.17
C LEU A 108 -13.02 13.07 -13.30
N LEU A 109 -13.97 13.23 -14.23
CA LEU A 109 -15.04 12.27 -14.50
C LEU A 109 -14.49 10.88 -14.80
N GLY A 110 -13.48 10.78 -15.68
CA GLY A 110 -12.87 9.50 -16.06
C GLY A 110 -12.25 8.78 -14.85
N ARG A 111 -11.57 9.52 -13.99
CA ARG A 111 -10.95 8.93 -12.78
C ARG A 111 -11.99 8.51 -11.75
N MET A 112 -12.89 9.41 -11.38
CA MET A 112 -13.88 9.12 -10.34
C MET A 112 -14.85 8.02 -10.77
N HIS A 113 -15.26 8.00 -12.05
CA HIS A 113 -16.07 6.89 -12.57
C HIS A 113 -15.33 5.54 -12.44
N GLY A 114 -14.05 5.51 -12.77
CA GLY A 114 -13.23 4.30 -12.61
C GLY A 114 -13.15 3.84 -11.15
N ASP A 115 -12.87 4.77 -10.23
CA ASP A 115 -12.76 4.47 -8.80
C ASP A 115 -14.08 4.02 -8.19
N LEU A 116 -15.21 4.67 -8.55
CA LEU A 116 -16.55 4.29 -8.08
C LEU A 116 -17.03 2.97 -8.70
N ARG A 117 -16.70 2.72 -9.96
CA ARG A 117 -17.02 1.44 -10.60
C ARG A 117 -16.29 0.28 -9.93
N HIS A 118 -15.01 0.48 -9.60
CA HIS A 118 -14.21 -0.48 -8.86
C HIS A 118 -14.79 -0.75 -7.45
N LEU A 119 -15.22 0.30 -6.74
CA LEU A 119 -15.94 0.16 -5.49
C LEU A 119 -17.18 -0.72 -5.63
N LEU A 120 -17.99 -0.50 -6.68
CA LEU A 120 -19.20 -1.27 -6.95
C LEU A 120 -18.92 -2.72 -7.40
N GLU A 121 -17.76 -3.00 -7.98
CA GLU A 121 -17.36 -4.37 -8.33
C GLU A 121 -17.12 -5.26 -7.11
N GLY A 122 -16.60 -4.67 -6.02
CA GLY A 122 -16.37 -5.37 -4.77
C GLY A 122 -17.50 -5.25 -3.74
N ALA A 123 -18.57 -4.50 -4.02
CA ALA A 123 -19.67 -4.30 -3.08
C ALA A 123 -20.62 -5.51 -3.06
N ASP A 124 -20.78 -6.14 -1.90
CA ASP A 124 -21.79 -7.17 -1.67
C ASP A 124 -23.10 -6.52 -1.17
N HIS A 125 -23.84 -5.92 -2.09
CA HIS A 125 -25.09 -5.23 -1.78
C HIS A 125 -26.18 -5.54 -2.81
N PRO A 126 -27.47 -5.73 -2.40
CA PRO A 126 -28.55 -6.08 -3.33
C PRO A 126 -28.78 -5.11 -4.48
N ALA A 127 -28.40 -3.83 -4.30
CA ALA A 127 -28.56 -2.79 -5.31
C ALA A 127 -27.34 -2.57 -6.19
N THR A 128 -26.28 -3.38 -6.09
CA THR A 128 -25.01 -3.18 -6.80
C THR A 128 -25.18 -3.11 -8.32
N GLU A 129 -25.94 -4.02 -8.91
CA GLU A 129 -26.23 -4.03 -10.36
C GLU A 129 -26.92 -2.73 -10.80
N ARG A 130 -27.95 -2.32 -10.06
CA ARG A 130 -28.66 -1.07 -10.32
C ARG A 130 -27.74 0.15 -10.19
N ALA A 131 -26.87 0.16 -9.20
CA ALA A 131 -25.91 1.24 -9.00
C ALA A 131 -24.90 1.35 -10.16
N ARG A 132 -24.44 0.21 -10.69
CA ARG A 132 -23.56 0.19 -11.87
C ARG A 132 -24.24 0.79 -13.09
N ASP A 133 -25.47 0.39 -13.37
CA ASP A 133 -26.25 0.93 -14.49
C ASP A 133 -26.46 2.44 -14.36
N LEU A 134 -26.81 2.92 -13.16
CA LEU A 134 -26.99 4.35 -12.90
C LEU A 134 -25.67 5.12 -13.01
N LEU A 135 -24.55 4.55 -12.59
CA LEU A 135 -23.23 5.17 -12.69
C LEU A 135 -22.78 5.32 -14.15
N ASP A 136 -23.04 4.31 -14.99
CA ASP A 136 -22.73 4.37 -16.41
C ASP A 136 -23.62 5.38 -17.13
N GLN A 137 -24.91 5.50 -16.75
CA GLN A 137 -25.82 6.54 -17.27
C GLN A 137 -25.38 7.93 -16.85
N LEU A 138 -25.00 8.12 -15.58
CA LEU A 138 -24.49 9.39 -15.07
C LEU A 138 -23.23 9.83 -15.79
N ARG A 139 -22.33 8.91 -16.08
CA ARG A 139 -21.15 9.19 -16.89
C ARG A 139 -21.51 9.69 -18.28
N ALA A 140 -22.41 9.00 -18.96
CA ALA A 140 -22.84 9.38 -20.30
C ALA A 140 -23.49 10.78 -20.31
N GLU A 141 -24.33 11.09 -19.31
CA GLU A 141 -24.95 12.39 -19.17
C GLU A 141 -23.92 13.52 -18.95
N TYR A 142 -22.93 13.28 -18.06
CA TYR A 142 -21.84 14.27 -17.86
C TYR A 142 -20.93 14.42 -19.10
N GLU A 143 -20.64 13.36 -19.83
CA GLU A 143 -19.87 13.44 -21.07
C GLU A 143 -20.63 14.31 -22.11
N ALA A 144 -21.96 14.13 -22.24
CA ALA A 144 -22.80 14.94 -23.12
C ALA A 144 -22.88 16.41 -22.67
N LEU A 145 -23.02 16.68 -21.37
CA LEU A 145 -23.00 18.04 -20.81
C LEU A 145 -21.67 18.76 -21.08
N LEU A 146 -20.55 18.10 -20.86
CA LEU A 146 -19.21 18.65 -21.10
C LEU A 146 -18.88 18.79 -22.61
N ALA A 147 -19.67 18.14 -23.48
CA ALA A 147 -19.61 18.27 -24.94
C ALA A 147 -20.64 19.26 -25.49
N GLU A 148 -21.46 19.89 -24.66
CA GLU A 148 -22.57 20.79 -25.03
C GLU A 148 -23.58 20.14 -26.01
N GLU A 149 -23.89 18.85 -25.82
CA GLU A 149 -24.82 18.11 -26.65
C GLU A 149 -26.28 18.49 -26.34
N GLU A 150 -27.11 18.60 -27.40
CA GLU A 150 -28.52 18.90 -27.25
C GLU A 150 -29.25 17.74 -26.51
N GLY A 151 -29.99 18.08 -25.46
CA GLY A 151 -30.78 17.16 -24.67
C GLY A 151 -30.18 16.74 -23.35
N ALA A 152 -28.89 16.96 -23.11
CA ALA A 152 -28.27 16.75 -21.81
C ALA A 152 -28.64 17.89 -20.83
N SER A 153 -28.92 17.56 -19.57
CA SER A 153 -29.27 18.56 -18.56
C SER A 153 -28.68 18.25 -17.20
N TRP A 154 -28.29 19.29 -16.46
CA TRP A 154 -27.82 19.18 -15.09
C TRP A 154 -28.91 18.64 -14.15
N GLU A 155 -30.18 18.88 -14.44
CA GLU A 155 -31.31 18.34 -13.68
C GLU A 155 -31.39 16.81 -13.80
N GLN A 156 -31.19 16.27 -15.01
CA GLN A 156 -31.15 14.83 -15.24
C GLN A 156 -29.93 14.17 -14.57
N ALA A 157 -28.77 14.83 -14.60
CA ALA A 157 -27.60 14.36 -13.88
C ALA A 157 -27.83 14.33 -12.36
N GLU A 158 -28.53 15.34 -11.80
CA GLU A 158 -28.87 15.38 -10.36
C GLU A 158 -29.86 14.27 -9.98
N GLU A 159 -30.83 13.95 -10.85
CA GLU A 159 -31.73 12.80 -10.65
C GLU A 159 -30.97 11.48 -10.60
N LEU A 160 -29.96 11.29 -11.47
CA LEU A 160 -29.12 10.09 -11.48
C LEU A 160 -28.23 10.01 -10.21
N VAL A 161 -27.67 11.12 -9.76
CA VAL A 161 -26.93 11.20 -8.49
C VAL A 161 -27.82 10.82 -7.32
N THR A 162 -29.05 11.34 -7.28
CA THR A 162 -30.03 10.99 -6.25
C THR A 162 -30.38 9.50 -6.29
N GLY A 163 -30.61 8.95 -7.48
CA GLY A 163 -30.87 7.53 -7.66
C GLY A 163 -29.74 6.62 -7.20
N LEU A 164 -28.49 7.05 -7.37
CA LEU A 164 -27.31 6.36 -6.86
C LEU A 164 -27.21 6.40 -5.34
N ARG A 165 -27.46 7.57 -4.72
CA ARG A 165 -27.50 7.71 -3.27
C ARG A 165 -28.60 6.85 -2.63
N ASP A 166 -29.76 6.79 -3.26
CA ASP A 166 -30.92 6.01 -2.80
C ASP A 166 -30.68 4.49 -2.86
N THR A 167 -29.61 4.03 -3.48
CA THR A 167 -29.20 2.62 -3.41
C THR A 167 -28.80 2.19 -2.01
N GLY A 168 -28.39 3.14 -1.15
CA GLY A 168 -27.93 2.89 0.21
C GLY A 168 -26.53 2.25 0.29
N ILE A 169 -25.80 2.14 -0.83
CA ILE A 169 -24.44 1.59 -0.83
C ILE A 169 -23.52 2.58 -0.14
N GLU A 170 -22.81 2.09 0.88
CA GLU A 170 -21.87 2.88 1.67
C GLU A 170 -20.82 3.55 0.75
N GLY A 171 -20.51 4.79 1.05
CA GLY A 171 -19.54 5.59 0.30
C GLY A 171 -20.12 6.34 -0.91
N LEU A 172 -21.24 5.91 -1.49
CA LEU A 172 -21.89 6.66 -2.58
C LEU A 172 -22.68 7.86 -2.08
N HIS A 173 -23.35 7.71 -0.95
CA HIS A 173 -24.24 8.73 -0.37
C HIS A 173 -23.59 9.68 0.62
N GLY A 174 -22.26 9.59 0.83
CA GLY A 174 -21.59 10.34 1.90
C GLY A 174 -21.90 9.80 3.29
N TRP A 175 -21.51 10.58 4.29
CA TRP A 175 -21.67 10.19 5.69
C TRP A 175 -22.78 10.96 6.41
N GLY A 176 -23.54 11.82 5.66
CA GLY A 176 -24.59 12.66 6.18
C GLY A 176 -24.08 13.84 6.99
N GLU A 177 -24.99 14.46 7.74
CA GLU A 177 -24.68 15.60 8.60
C GLU A 177 -23.76 15.22 9.77
N ALA A 178 -22.85 16.14 10.15
CA ALA A 178 -21.96 15.95 11.29
C ALA A 178 -22.76 15.82 12.60
N PRO A 179 -22.42 14.90 13.52
CA PRO A 179 -21.22 14.07 13.55
C PRO A 179 -21.38 12.70 12.85
N GLY A 180 -22.40 12.50 12.02
CA GLY A 180 -22.75 11.21 11.47
C GLY A 180 -23.32 10.25 12.51
N ARG A 181 -23.23 8.95 12.23
CA ARG A 181 -23.80 7.91 13.11
C ARG A 181 -22.77 6.88 13.62
N VAL A 182 -21.60 6.82 12.98
CA VAL A 182 -20.54 5.85 13.33
C VAL A 182 -19.87 6.25 14.64
N MET A 183 -19.82 5.33 15.59
CA MET A 183 -19.30 5.57 16.95
C MET A 183 -20.02 6.70 17.71
N VAL A 184 -21.26 7.04 17.35
CA VAL A 184 -22.06 8.09 17.99
C VAL A 184 -23.11 7.48 18.93
N HIS A 185 -23.14 7.95 20.17
CA HIS A 185 -24.11 7.59 21.20
C HIS A 185 -24.59 8.83 21.92
N ASP A 186 -25.92 9.04 21.96
CA ASP A 186 -26.56 10.21 22.58
C ASP A 186 -25.96 11.56 22.12
N ASP A 187 -25.73 11.70 20.80
CA ASP A 187 -25.09 12.85 20.13
C ASP A 187 -23.60 13.04 20.41
N ASP A 188 -22.97 12.18 21.18
CA ASP A 188 -21.53 12.24 21.43
C ASP A 188 -20.79 11.18 20.59
N MET A 189 -19.70 11.57 19.96
CA MET A 189 -18.79 10.66 19.29
C MET A 189 -17.84 10.02 20.33
N LEU A 190 -17.88 8.71 20.45
CA LEU A 190 -17.03 7.97 21.38
C LEU A 190 -15.65 7.72 20.78
N LEU A 191 -14.61 7.96 21.57
CA LEU A 191 -13.22 7.89 21.14
C LEU A 191 -12.52 6.71 21.83
N PRO A 192 -12.45 5.53 21.18
CA PRO A 192 -11.90 4.34 21.80
C PRO A 192 -10.38 4.47 22.04
N GLY A 193 -9.95 4.02 23.21
CA GLY A 193 -8.54 4.04 23.57
C GLY A 193 -8.28 4.06 25.07
N LEU A 194 -7.00 4.09 25.42
CA LEU A 194 -6.49 4.08 26.79
C LEU A 194 -5.57 5.27 27.03
N ARG A 195 -5.80 5.97 28.12
CA ARG A 195 -4.92 7.05 28.55
C ARG A 195 -3.91 6.58 29.59
N PHE A 196 -2.65 6.85 29.31
CA PHE A 196 -1.51 6.65 30.22
C PHE A 196 -0.82 7.99 30.47
N GLY A 197 -1.36 8.78 31.41
CA GLY A 197 -0.87 10.15 31.67
C GLY A 197 -0.99 11.03 30.42
N ASN A 198 0.15 11.38 29.81
CA ASN A 198 0.21 12.20 28.59
C ASN A 198 0.31 11.33 27.31
N VAL A 199 0.18 10.01 27.44
CA VAL A 199 0.21 9.09 26.30
C VAL A 199 -1.18 8.53 26.09
N TRP A 200 -1.64 8.56 24.86
CA TRP A 200 -2.88 7.92 24.40
C TRP A 200 -2.54 6.72 23.51
N ILE A 201 -3.16 5.57 23.74
CA ILE A 201 -3.11 4.40 22.87
C ILE A 201 -4.54 4.10 22.42
N GLY A 202 -4.77 4.10 21.13
CA GLY A 202 -6.08 3.80 20.55
C GLY A 202 -5.97 3.20 19.17
N PRO A 203 -7.05 2.53 18.71
CA PRO A 203 -7.10 1.97 17.38
C PRO A 203 -7.28 3.10 16.36
N GLN A 204 -6.66 2.96 15.21
CA GLN A 204 -6.96 3.85 14.11
C GLN A 204 -8.40 3.63 13.64
N PRO A 205 -9.20 4.69 13.41
CA PRO A 205 -10.53 4.55 12.86
C PRO A 205 -10.51 3.89 11.47
N PRO A 206 -11.45 3.01 11.13
CA PRO A 206 -11.60 2.48 9.80
C PRO A 206 -12.14 3.54 8.83
N ARG A 207 -11.95 3.31 7.53
CA ARG A 207 -12.38 4.23 6.48
C ARG A 207 -13.83 4.03 6.04
N GLY A 208 -14.48 2.99 6.50
CA GLY A 208 -15.86 2.59 6.25
C GLY A 208 -16.19 1.30 6.97
N TRP A 209 -17.44 0.85 6.89
CA TRP A 209 -17.95 -0.22 7.75
C TRP A 209 -18.73 -1.33 7.01
N GLU A 210 -19.45 -0.98 5.94
CA GLU A 210 -20.38 -1.89 5.25
C GLU A 210 -19.83 -2.40 3.91
N VAL A 211 -18.92 -1.65 3.29
CA VAL A 211 -18.24 -2.05 2.06
C VAL A 211 -16.93 -2.73 2.41
N ASN A 212 -16.47 -3.64 1.56
CA ASN A 212 -15.18 -4.31 1.73
C ASN A 212 -14.08 -3.31 2.11
N GLU A 213 -13.54 -3.45 3.32
CA GLU A 213 -12.58 -2.51 3.91
C GLU A 213 -11.31 -2.37 3.06
N GLU A 214 -10.89 -3.44 2.37
CA GLU A 214 -9.73 -3.41 1.46
C GLU A 214 -9.97 -2.51 0.25
N LEU A 215 -11.17 -2.50 -0.30
CA LEU A 215 -11.55 -1.60 -1.39
C LEU A 215 -11.57 -0.14 -0.94
N LEU A 216 -12.11 0.13 0.25
CA LEU A 216 -12.11 1.46 0.83
C LEU A 216 -10.69 1.94 1.14
N HIS A 217 -9.80 1.04 1.54
CA HIS A 217 -8.40 1.35 1.84
C HIS A 217 -7.64 1.93 0.64
N ALA A 218 -7.89 1.42 -0.55
CA ALA A 218 -7.26 1.87 -1.78
C ALA A 218 -8.08 2.89 -2.59
N ASN A 219 -9.35 3.09 -2.25
CA ASN A 219 -10.26 3.95 -3.00
C ASN A 219 -9.95 5.43 -2.79
N LEU A 220 -9.81 6.17 -3.89
CA LEU A 220 -9.47 7.60 -3.89
C LEU A 220 -10.69 8.53 -4.08
N ALA A 221 -11.88 7.96 -4.22
CA ALA A 221 -13.10 8.74 -4.43
C ALA A 221 -13.95 8.89 -3.16
N VAL A 222 -13.92 7.90 -2.24
CA VAL A 222 -14.76 7.89 -1.04
C VAL A 222 -14.08 8.62 0.12
N PRO A 223 -14.70 9.68 0.68
CA PRO A 223 -14.19 10.37 1.85
C PRO A 223 -14.22 9.46 3.10
N PRO A 224 -13.37 9.71 4.11
CA PRO A 224 -13.47 8.99 5.37
C PRO A 224 -14.73 9.42 6.17
N PRO A 225 -15.25 8.57 7.07
CA PRO A 225 -16.38 8.92 7.91
C PRO A 225 -16.06 10.05 8.89
N HIS A 226 -17.09 10.71 9.44
CA HIS A 226 -16.95 11.76 10.45
C HIS A 226 -16.13 11.29 11.66
N GLN A 227 -16.33 10.04 12.10
CA GLN A 227 -15.56 9.45 13.19
C GLN A 227 -14.05 9.50 12.92
N TYR A 228 -13.63 9.28 11.67
CA TYR A 228 -12.22 9.32 11.31
C TYR A 228 -11.62 10.72 11.54
N LEU A 229 -12.29 11.75 11.03
CA LEU A 229 -11.84 13.13 11.21
C LEU A 229 -11.96 13.58 12.66
N GLY A 230 -13.05 13.24 13.33
CA GLY A 230 -13.30 13.59 14.73
C GLY A 230 -12.28 13.01 15.69
N TYR A 231 -11.85 11.75 15.46
CA TYR A 231 -10.82 11.12 16.27
C TYR A 231 -9.48 11.87 16.21
N TYR A 232 -9.02 12.23 14.99
CA TYR A 232 -7.78 12.99 14.83
C TYR A 232 -7.90 14.45 15.25
N HIS A 233 -9.07 15.07 15.06
CA HIS A 233 -9.36 16.39 15.59
C HIS A 233 -9.22 16.39 17.12
N TRP A 234 -9.88 15.46 17.80
CA TRP A 234 -9.76 15.33 19.25
C TRP A 234 -8.33 15.12 19.73
N LEU A 235 -7.56 14.25 19.06
CA LEU A 235 -6.16 14.04 19.40
C LEU A 235 -5.34 15.33 19.33
N ARG A 236 -5.55 16.14 18.29
CA ARG A 236 -4.78 17.37 18.07
C ARG A 236 -5.23 18.53 18.94
N ASP A 237 -6.53 18.75 19.00
CA ASP A 237 -7.07 20.02 19.47
C ASP A 237 -7.62 19.92 20.91
N GLU A 238 -8.03 18.71 21.36
CA GLU A 238 -8.54 18.47 22.70
C GLU A 238 -7.53 17.75 23.60
N PHE A 239 -6.92 16.69 23.11
CA PHE A 239 -5.87 15.98 23.85
C PHE A 239 -4.51 16.68 23.72
N GLU A 240 -4.35 17.55 22.72
CA GLU A 240 -3.17 18.39 22.44
C GLU A 240 -1.87 17.57 22.27
N VAL A 241 -1.91 16.56 21.41
CA VAL A 241 -0.72 15.72 21.16
C VAL A 241 0.39 16.50 20.46
N ASP A 242 1.61 16.34 20.93
CA ASP A 242 2.83 16.87 20.29
C ASP A 242 3.31 15.99 19.11
N ALA A 243 2.98 14.70 19.11
CA ALA A 243 3.35 13.75 18.07
C ALA A 243 2.36 12.57 17.97
N LEU A 244 2.23 12.01 16.78
CA LEU A 244 1.51 10.76 16.51
C LEU A 244 2.53 9.65 16.26
N VAL A 245 2.38 8.51 16.95
CA VAL A 245 3.17 7.30 16.71
C VAL A 245 2.25 6.26 16.07
N HIS A 246 2.51 5.90 14.82
CA HIS A 246 1.80 4.82 14.14
C HIS A 246 2.56 3.52 14.32
N LEU A 247 2.03 2.64 15.16
CA LEU A 247 2.65 1.35 15.47
C LEU A 247 1.91 0.23 14.73
N GLY A 248 2.63 -0.54 13.98
CA GLY A 248 2.13 -1.56 13.09
C GLY A 248 2.84 -1.44 11.76
N ARG A 249 2.09 -1.34 10.66
CA ARG A 249 2.66 -1.12 9.34
C ARG A 249 2.56 0.38 8.97
N HIS A 250 1.69 0.74 8.08
CA HIS A 250 1.40 2.14 7.75
C HIS A 250 0.14 2.63 8.50
N SER A 251 -0.10 3.92 8.50
CA SER A 251 -1.40 4.48 8.84
C SER A 251 -2.36 4.31 7.66
N THR A 252 -3.64 4.58 7.84
CA THR A 252 -4.60 4.62 6.74
C THR A 252 -4.79 6.03 6.17
N TYR A 253 -4.39 7.09 6.89
CA TYR A 253 -4.65 8.46 6.42
C TYR A 253 -3.82 8.85 5.20
N GLU A 254 -2.63 8.31 5.00
CA GLU A 254 -1.87 8.55 3.78
C GLU A 254 -2.48 7.94 2.51
N PHE A 255 -3.48 7.07 2.67
CA PHE A 255 -4.25 6.48 1.57
C PHE A 255 -5.60 7.17 1.34
N LEU A 256 -5.96 8.18 2.16
CA LEU A 256 -7.20 8.94 1.99
C LEU A 256 -7.26 9.65 0.63
N PRO A 257 -8.46 10.00 0.15
CA PRO A 257 -8.64 10.61 -1.18
C PRO A 257 -7.80 11.85 -1.46
N ARG A 258 -7.82 12.26 -2.71
CA ARG A 258 -7.26 13.46 -3.32
C ARG A 258 -5.79 13.34 -3.70
N ARG A 259 -4.99 14.41 -3.59
CA ARG A 259 -3.66 14.52 -4.23
C ARG A 259 -2.65 13.51 -3.69
N ARG A 260 -1.87 12.96 -4.59
CA ARG A 260 -0.78 12.04 -4.23
C ARG A 260 0.47 12.75 -3.75
N VAL A 261 0.67 14.01 -4.15
CA VAL A 261 1.81 14.87 -3.77
C VAL A 261 1.37 16.33 -3.78
N GLY A 262 2.09 17.19 -3.06
CA GLY A 262 1.79 18.60 -2.99
C GLY A 262 0.43 18.87 -2.36
N LEU A 263 0.24 18.33 -1.16
CA LEU A 263 -1.02 18.40 -0.42
C LEU A 263 -1.41 19.85 -0.11
N THR A 264 -2.70 20.11 -0.19
CA THR A 264 -3.34 21.38 0.20
C THR A 264 -4.24 21.17 1.42
N ASP A 265 -4.87 22.24 1.87
CA ASP A 265 -5.83 22.28 2.96
C ASP A 265 -7.15 21.51 2.69
N THR A 266 -7.38 21.11 1.45
CA THR A 266 -8.52 20.26 1.06
C THR A 266 -8.17 18.78 0.98
N ASP A 267 -6.91 18.39 1.11
CA ASP A 267 -6.47 17.00 1.05
C ASP A 267 -6.61 16.31 2.41
N TYR A 268 -7.34 15.21 2.47
CA TYR A 268 -7.65 14.51 3.72
C TYR A 268 -6.42 14.13 4.57
N PRO A 269 -5.30 13.64 4.01
CA PRO A 269 -4.12 13.39 4.82
C PRO A 269 -3.62 14.64 5.55
N ARG A 270 -3.73 15.80 4.93
CA ARG A 270 -3.34 17.08 5.54
C ARG A 270 -4.36 17.53 6.60
N LEU A 271 -5.66 17.34 6.35
CA LEU A 271 -6.73 17.64 7.31
C LEU A 271 -6.60 16.79 8.57
N VAL A 272 -6.26 15.51 8.41
CA VAL A 272 -6.10 14.54 9.50
C VAL A 272 -4.82 14.82 10.30
N ALA A 273 -3.66 14.83 9.65
CA ALA A 273 -2.38 15.01 10.33
C ALA A 273 -2.18 16.44 10.87
N GLY A 274 -2.75 17.44 10.21
CA GLY A 274 -2.55 18.83 10.58
C GLY A 274 -1.08 19.24 10.54
N SER A 275 -0.58 19.80 11.64
CA SER A 275 0.83 20.15 11.84
C SER A 275 1.55 19.16 12.78
N VAL A 276 0.87 18.13 13.28
CA VAL A 276 1.44 17.15 14.21
C VAL A 276 2.37 16.19 13.45
N PRO A 277 3.63 16.04 13.88
CA PRO A 277 4.56 15.12 13.26
C PRO A 277 4.13 13.66 13.46
N GLY A 278 4.24 12.85 12.42
CA GLY A 278 4.01 11.42 12.45
C GLY A 278 5.33 10.65 12.56
N ILE A 279 5.44 9.76 13.54
CA ILE A 279 6.58 8.87 13.71
C ILE A 279 6.10 7.44 13.53
N TYR A 280 6.80 6.71 12.68
CA TYR A 280 6.40 5.38 12.25
C TYR A 280 7.48 4.35 12.60
N PRO A 281 7.36 3.62 13.71
CA PRO A 281 8.04 2.34 13.84
C PRO A 281 7.61 1.44 12.68
N TYR A 282 8.52 1.14 11.77
CA TYR A 282 8.18 0.56 10.48
C TYR A 282 9.13 -0.56 10.09
N ILE A 283 8.60 -1.64 9.52
CA ILE A 283 9.45 -2.75 9.11
C ILE A 283 10.41 -2.33 8.00
N VAL A 284 11.70 -2.68 8.15
CA VAL A 284 12.78 -2.20 7.27
C VAL A 284 12.64 -2.60 5.81
N ASP A 285 11.86 -3.64 5.49
CA ASP A 285 11.61 -4.09 4.12
C ASP A 285 10.36 -3.48 3.46
N GLY A 286 9.52 -2.78 4.21
CA GLY A 286 8.28 -2.15 3.73
C GLY A 286 8.47 -0.81 3.00
N VAL A 287 9.44 -0.71 2.11
CA VAL A 287 9.90 0.57 1.53
C VAL A 287 8.83 1.31 0.72
N GLY A 288 8.01 0.61 -0.05
CA GLY A 288 7.02 1.23 -0.94
C GLY A 288 5.97 2.07 -0.20
N GLU A 289 5.28 1.45 0.75
CA GLU A 289 4.24 2.09 1.57
C GLU A 289 4.84 3.11 2.54
N GLY A 290 6.03 2.82 3.09
CA GLY A 290 6.74 3.77 3.93
C GLY A 290 7.09 5.07 3.19
N LEU A 291 7.41 5.01 1.90
CA LEU A 291 7.58 6.21 1.08
C LEU A 291 6.25 6.95 0.84
N GLN A 292 5.13 6.23 0.73
CA GLN A 292 3.80 6.84 0.68
C GLN A 292 3.51 7.62 1.96
N ALA A 293 3.78 7.04 3.14
CA ALA A 293 3.63 7.70 4.43
C ALA A 293 4.51 8.96 4.53
N LYS A 294 5.76 8.91 4.06
CA LYS A 294 6.64 10.10 4.00
C LYS A 294 6.09 11.22 3.12
N ARG A 295 5.45 10.90 2.01
CA ARG A 295 4.93 11.88 1.05
C ARG A 295 3.60 12.49 1.49
N ARG A 296 2.72 11.71 2.08
CA ARG A 296 1.35 12.12 2.42
C ARG A 296 1.11 12.30 3.91
N GLY A 297 1.86 11.59 4.76
CA GLY A 297 1.80 11.70 6.21
C GLY A 297 2.94 12.52 6.83
N LEU A 298 3.87 13.06 6.01
CA LEU A 298 5.09 13.74 6.50
C LEU A 298 5.87 12.89 7.51
N ALA A 299 5.83 11.57 7.34
CA ALA A 299 6.29 10.60 8.31
C ALA A 299 7.81 10.60 8.49
N VAL A 300 8.23 10.50 9.75
CA VAL A 300 9.58 10.11 10.13
C VAL A 300 9.56 8.60 10.35
N MET A 301 10.24 7.85 9.48
CA MET A 301 10.37 6.41 9.65
C MET A 301 11.39 6.10 10.75
N VAL A 302 11.08 5.12 11.55
CA VAL A 302 12.05 4.47 12.45
C VAL A 302 12.01 3.00 12.10
N ASP A 303 12.90 2.59 11.20
CA ASP A 303 12.87 1.21 10.71
C ASP A 303 13.28 0.22 11.82
N HIS A 304 12.63 -0.94 11.81
CA HIS A 304 12.89 -2.03 12.74
C HIS A 304 13.20 -3.33 12.01
N LEU A 305 13.81 -4.26 12.74
CA LEU A 305 14.20 -5.56 12.23
C LEU A 305 13.00 -6.37 11.73
N THR A 306 13.24 -7.14 10.68
CA THR A 306 12.39 -8.28 10.32
C THR A 306 12.66 -9.42 11.30
N PRO A 307 11.67 -10.25 11.68
CA PRO A 307 11.91 -11.44 12.49
C PRO A 307 12.91 -12.40 11.84
N PRO A 308 13.67 -13.16 12.64
CA PRO A 308 14.56 -14.16 12.08
C PRO A 308 13.76 -15.30 11.44
N LEU A 309 13.99 -15.52 10.15
CA LEU A 309 13.33 -16.56 9.38
C LEU A 309 14.18 -17.82 9.28
N SER A 310 13.55 -18.99 9.33
CA SER A 310 14.17 -20.25 8.97
C SER A 310 14.03 -20.45 7.46
N THR A 311 15.09 -20.22 6.70
CA THR A 311 15.08 -20.43 5.26
C THR A 311 15.23 -21.91 4.91
N THR A 312 14.24 -22.48 4.22
CA THR A 312 14.26 -23.83 3.66
C THR A 312 14.00 -23.76 2.15
N PRO A 313 14.37 -24.79 1.35
CA PRO A 313 13.99 -24.83 -0.06
C PRO A 313 12.47 -24.76 -0.31
N LEU A 314 11.68 -25.22 0.66
CA LEU A 314 10.21 -25.13 0.64
C LEU A 314 9.74 -23.67 0.71
N TYR A 315 10.46 -22.82 1.44
CA TYR A 315 10.11 -21.40 1.59
C TYR A 315 9.98 -20.66 0.25
N ASP A 316 10.91 -20.86 -0.68
CA ASP A 316 10.84 -20.23 -2.00
C ASP A 316 9.61 -20.66 -2.81
N GLN A 317 9.14 -21.89 -2.63
CA GLN A 317 7.95 -22.42 -3.30
C GLN A 317 6.67 -21.87 -2.69
N LEU A 318 6.62 -21.70 -1.37
CA LEU A 318 5.51 -21.06 -0.66
C LEU A 318 5.41 -19.58 -1.00
N LEU A 319 6.54 -18.88 -1.17
CA LEU A 319 6.55 -17.50 -1.67
C LEU A 319 5.97 -17.41 -3.10
N GLN A 320 6.23 -18.41 -3.96
CA GLN A 320 5.62 -18.45 -5.28
C GLN A 320 4.11 -18.63 -5.19
N LEU A 321 3.63 -19.51 -4.30
CA LEU A 321 2.20 -19.71 -4.07
C LEU A 321 1.55 -18.46 -3.52
N ARG A 322 2.19 -17.77 -2.58
CA ARG A 322 1.73 -16.46 -2.07
C ARG A 322 1.62 -15.42 -3.18
N GLY A 323 2.63 -15.30 -4.04
CA GLY A 323 2.57 -14.40 -5.19
C GLY A 323 1.44 -14.72 -6.18
N LEU A 324 0.99 -15.97 -6.25
CA LEU A 324 -0.17 -16.35 -7.05
C LEU A 324 -1.49 -15.96 -6.36
N VAL A 325 -1.58 -16.07 -5.03
CA VAL A 325 -2.71 -15.56 -4.22
C VAL A 325 -2.84 -14.06 -4.40
N GLU A 326 -1.77 -13.31 -4.19
CA GLU A 326 -1.73 -11.85 -4.41
C GLU A 326 -2.10 -11.46 -5.85
N SER A 327 -1.70 -12.28 -6.83
CA SER A 327 -2.08 -12.07 -8.24
C SER A 327 -3.56 -12.29 -8.49
N PHE A 328 -4.18 -13.25 -7.81
CA PHE A 328 -5.62 -13.50 -7.88
C PHE A 328 -6.40 -12.33 -7.28
N GLU A 329 -6.04 -11.91 -6.07
CA GLU A 329 -6.63 -10.77 -5.35
C GLU A 329 -6.49 -9.46 -6.16
N SER A 330 -5.31 -9.22 -6.73
CA SER A 330 -5.08 -8.07 -7.60
C SER A 330 -5.92 -8.11 -8.88
N ALA A 331 -6.10 -9.29 -9.48
CA ALA A 331 -6.93 -9.47 -10.67
C ALA A 331 -8.41 -9.29 -10.35
N GLU A 332 -8.84 -9.68 -9.17
CA GLU A 332 -10.17 -9.43 -8.63
C GLU A 332 -10.42 -7.94 -8.48
N GLY A 333 -9.53 -7.24 -7.80
CA GLY A 333 -9.59 -5.79 -7.63
C GLY A 333 -9.51 -4.98 -8.93
N GLN A 334 -9.07 -5.58 -10.03
CA GLN A 334 -9.02 -4.97 -11.37
C GLN A 334 -10.16 -5.42 -12.31
N GLY A 335 -11.10 -6.25 -11.82
CA GLY A 335 -12.20 -6.79 -12.63
C GLY A 335 -11.76 -7.69 -13.79
N SER A 336 -10.55 -8.25 -13.74
CA SER A 336 -9.99 -9.08 -14.81
C SER A 336 -10.31 -10.56 -14.65
N THR A 337 -11.49 -11.00 -15.08
CA THR A 337 -11.92 -12.40 -15.01
C THR A 337 -10.90 -13.38 -15.60
N ALA A 338 -10.30 -13.05 -16.75
CA ALA A 338 -9.32 -13.92 -17.40
C ALA A 338 -8.00 -14.04 -16.60
N ALA A 339 -7.56 -12.97 -15.94
CA ALA A 339 -6.37 -13.02 -15.09
C ALA A 339 -6.65 -13.80 -13.81
N ARG A 340 -7.84 -13.63 -13.23
CA ARG A 340 -8.32 -14.33 -12.05
C ARG A 340 -8.42 -15.85 -12.29
N GLU A 341 -9.04 -16.27 -13.39
CA GLU A 341 -9.12 -17.68 -13.79
C GLU A 341 -7.74 -18.32 -13.97
N ARG A 342 -6.81 -17.62 -14.61
CA ARG A 342 -5.43 -18.10 -14.78
C ARG A 342 -4.66 -18.19 -13.46
N ALA A 343 -4.83 -17.21 -12.56
CA ALA A 343 -4.21 -17.25 -11.24
C ALA A 343 -4.74 -18.45 -10.45
N LEU A 344 -6.06 -18.66 -10.46
CA LEU A 344 -6.71 -19.80 -9.80
C LEU A 344 -6.22 -21.15 -10.35
N GLU A 345 -6.10 -21.29 -11.66
CA GLU A 345 -5.55 -22.50 -12.29
C GLU A 345 -4.13 -22.79 -11.81
N ARG A 346 -3.28 -21.74 -11.75
CA ARG A 346 -1.91 -21.86 -11.26
C ARG A 346 -1.82 -22.16 -9.77
N ILE A 347 -2.72 -21.58 -8.95
CA ILE A 347 -2.81 -21.88 -7.52
C ILE A 347 -3.13 -23.37 -7.32
N ARG A 348 -4.15 -23.89 -8.03
CA ARG A 348 -4.49 -25.32 -7.98
C ARG A 348 -3.33 -26.23 -8.40
N ALA A 349 -2.65 -25.87 -9.48
CA ALA A 349 -1.48 -26.59 -9.96
C ALA A 349 -0.34 -26.58 -8.91
N LYS A 350 -0.12 -25.42 -8.27
CA LYS A 350 0.93 -25.26 -7.26
C LYS A 350 0.62 -26.00 -5.96
N ILE A 351 -0.65 -26.03 -5.52
CA ILE A 351 -1.12 -26.83 -4.39
C ILE A 351 -0.82 -28.32 -4.63
N ALA A 352 -1.10 -28.82 -5.84
CA ALA A 352 -0.82 -30.19 -6.23
C ALA A 352 0.69 -30.48 -6.29
N GLU A 353 1.50 -29.56 -6.82
CA GLU A 353 2.97 -29.66 -6.85
C GLU A 353 3.58 -29.76 -5.44
N LEU A 354 3.01 -29.03 -4.47
CA LEU A 354 3.47 -28.97 -3.09
C LEU A 354 2.88 -30.08 -2.20
N ASP A 355 2.01 -30.92 -2.75
CA ASP A 355 1.28 -31.98 -2.01
C ASP A 355 0.45 -31.46 -0.81
N MET A 356 -0.02 -30.21 -0.89
CA MET A 356 -0.78 -29.51 0.16
C MET A 356 -2.27 -29.82 0.12
N ALA A 357 -2.76 -30.52 -0.89
CA ALA A 357 -4.20 -30.71 -1.11
C ALA A 357 -4.92 -31.39 0.05
N SER A 358 -4.30 -32.43 0.64
CA SER A 358 -4.93 -33.20 1.73
C SER A 358 -5.05 -32.40 3.03
N GLU A 359 -4.09 -31.52 3.30
CA GLU A 359 -4.04 -30.68 4.49
C GLU A 359 -5.08 -29.56 4.41
N LEU A 360 -5.09 -28.82 3.30
CA LEU A 360 -6.11 -27.82 3.01
C LEU A 360 -7.55 -28.39 3.01
N GLU A 361 -7.75 -29.58 2.46
CA GLU A 361 -9.06 -30.23 2.53
C GLU A 361 -9.45 -30.61 3.97
N SER A 362 -8.49 -31.00 4.79
CA SER A 362 -8.74 -31.34 6.21
C SER A 362 -9.16 -30.08 6.99
N GLU A 363 -8.50 -28.97 6.78
CA GLU A 363 -8.82 -27.67 7.39
C GLU A 363 -10.21 -27.18 6.96
N LEU A 364 -10.46 -27.15 5.65
CA LEU A 364 -11.77 -26.78 5.09
C LEU A 364 -12.93 -27.63 5.61
N ARG A 365 -12.72 -28.95 5.76
CA ARG A 365 -13.73 -29.85 6.30
C ARG A 365 -14.02 -29.57 7.77
N ALA A 366 -12.99 -29.26 8.54
CA ALA A 366 -13.12 -28.94 9.96
C ALA A 366 -13.85 -27.60 10.16
N GLU A 367 -13.43 -26.55 9.47
CA GLU A 367 -14.03 -25.23 9.60
C GLU A 367 -15.49 -25.17 9.14
N ARG A 368 -15.80 -25.83 8.02
CA ARG A 368 -17.16 -25.82 7.44
C ARG A 368 -18.05 -26.95 7.97
N ASN A 369 -17.54 -27.77 8.87
CA ASN A 369 -18.26 -28.94 9.41
C ASN A 369 -18.87 -29.80 8.29
N ASN A 370 -18.15 -29.97 7.17
CA ASN A 370 -18.59 -30.70 5.99
C ASN A 370 -17.52 -31.73 5.56
N PRO A 371 -17.71 -33.03 5.90
CA PRO A 371 -16.73 -34.09 5.66
C PRO A 371 -16.54 -34.42 4.16
N ASP A 372 -17.46 -34.02 3.28
CA ASP A 372 -17.44 -34.34 1.85
C ASP A 372 -16.84 -33.20 0.99
N LEU A 373 -16.31 -32.17 1.62
CA LEU A 373 -15.72 -31.04 0.93
C LEU A 373 -14.35 -31.41 0.35
N THR A 374 -14.16 -31.12 -0.93
CA THR A 374 -12.89 -31.31 -1.65
C THR A 374 -12.53 -30.03 -2.40
N LEU A 375 -11.23 -29.78 -2.65
CA LEU A 375 -10.76 -28.58 -3.33
C LEU A 375 -11.39 -28.36 -4.71
N ASP A 376 -11.77 -29.43 -5.40
CA ASP A 376 -12.42 -29.33 -6.71
C ASP A 376 -13.87 -28.78 -6.63
N LYS A 377 -14.51 -28.92 -5.48
CA LYS A 377 -15.87 -28.45 -5.22
C LYS A 377 -15.93 -27.06 -4.60
N VAL A 378 -14.79 -26.53 -4.22
CA VAL A 378 -14.68 -25.22 -3.56
C VAL A 378 -14.58 -24.12 -4.61
N GLY A 379 -15.36 -23.06 -4.45
CA GLY A 379 -15.27 -21.86 -5.28
C GLY A 379 -13.88 -21.20 -5.20
N GLY A 380 -13.50 -20.49 -6.26
CA GLY A 380 -12.18 -19.89 -6.37
C GLY A 380 -11.82 -18.99 -5.20
N ASP A 381 -12.75 -18.16 -4.77
CA ASP A 381 -12.56 -17.19 -3.68
C ASP A 381 -12.29 -17.88 -2.35
N LEU A 382 -13.11 -18.87 -2.01
CA LEU A 382 -12.92 -19.63 -0.79
C LEU A 382 -11.60 -20.39 -0.82
N LEU A 383 -11.22 -21.00 -1.96
CA LEU A 383 -9.94 -21.69 -2.09
C LEU A 383 -8.76 -20.73 -1.87
N VAL A 384 -8.81 -19.54 -2.46
CA VAL A 384 -7.71 -18.56 -2.33
C VAL A 384 -7.63 -18.02 -0.91
N HIS A 385 -8.76 -17.76 -0.27
CA HIS A 385 -8.82 -17.35 1.13
C HIS A 385 -8.17 -18.41 2.04
N GLU A 386 -8.55 -19.68 1.90
CA GLU A 386 -8.00 -20.77 2.71
C GLU A 386 -6.51 -20.99 2.47
N VAL A 387 -6.08 -20.93 1.20
CA VAL A 387 -4.64 -20.99 0.87
C VAL A 387 -3.89 -19.82 1.48
N GLY A 388 -4.45 -18.62 1.47
CA GLY A 388 -3.87 -17.44 2.10
C GLY A 388 -3.74 -17.60 3.61
N HIS A 389 -4.77 -18.14 4.26
CA HIS A 389 -4.78 -18.44 5.70
C HIS A 389 -3.72 -19.49 6.05
N HIS A 390 -3.74 -20.62 5.37
CA HIS A 390 -2.77 -21.71 5.55
C HIS A 390 -1.31 -21.24 5.32
N LEU A 391 -1.06 -20.41 4.29
CA LEU A 391 0.25 -19.81 4.08
C LEU A 391 0.67 -18.88 5.23
N THR A 392 -0.27 -18.24 5.88
CA THR A 392 -0.02 -17.39 7.05
C THR A 392 0.36 -18.24 8.26
N GLU A 393 -0.35 -19.31 8.51
CA GLU A 393 -0.02 -20.29 9.57
C GLU A 393 1.34 -20.95 9.33
N MET A 394 1.62 -21.38 8.09
CA MET A 394 2.94 -21.90 7.73
C MET A 394 4.05 -20.87 7.91
N GLN A 395 3.78 -19.57 7.69
CA GLN A 395 4.77 -18.52 7.97
C GLN A 395 5.14 -18.44 9.45
N GLU A 396 4.21 -18.73 10.35
CA GLU A 396 4.50 -18.81 11.77
C GLU A 396 5.50 -19.95 12.08
N GLU A 397 5.46 -21.04 11.34
CA GLU A 397 6.48 -22.10 11.42
C GLU A 397 7.87 -21.65 10.95
N PHE A 398 7.93 -20.75 9.96
CA PHE A 398 9.20 -20.16 9.50
C PHE A 398 9.71 -19.06 10.42
N MET A 399 8.88 -18.57 11.34
CA MET A 399 9.23 -17.63 12.41
C MET A 399 9.25 -18.32 13.79
N PRO A 400 10.06 -19.35 14.00
CA PRO A 400 9.96 -20.23 15.19
C PRO A 400 10.26 -19.51 16.52
N ARG A 401 10.62 -18.22 16.44
CA ARG A 401 10.90 -17.35 17.60
C ARG A 401 9.87 -16.26 17.79
N GLY A 402 8.81 -16.27 16.96
CA GLY A 402 7.76 -15.25 16.98
C GLY A 402 8.15 -13.95 16.32
N LEU A 403 7.30 -12.96 16.53
CA LEU A 403 7.40 -11.64 15.93
C LEU A 403 8.46 -10.77 16.64
N HIS A 404 8.94 -9.73 15.93
CA HIS A 404 9.86 -8.76 16.54
C HIS A 404 9.13 -7.89 17.57
N ILE A 405 9.78 -7.64 18.71
CA ILE A 405 9.33 -6.69 19.72
C ILE A 405 10.18 -5.43 19.57
N PHE A 406 9.57 -4.33 19.18
CA PHE A 406 10.26 -3.08 18.90
C PHE A 406 11.18 -2.63 20.05
N GLY A 407 12.42 -2.34 19.72
CA GLY A 407 13.40 -1.86 20.68
C GLY A 407 13.85 -2.87 21.74
N THR A 408 13.55 -4.16 21.57
CA THR A 408 13.89 -5.22 22.53
C THR A 408 14.98 -6.13 21.98
N ASP A 409 16.01 -6.34 22.77
CA ASP A 409 17.15 -7.19 22.39
C ASP A 409 16.71 -8.63 22.11
N TRP A 410 17.21 -9.17 21.02
CA TRP A 410 17.02 -10.57 20.66
C TRP A 410 17.89 -11.50 21.50
N ALA A 411 17.39 -12.70 21.77
CA ALA A 411 18.18 -13.78 22.35
C ALA A 411 19.34 -14.18 21.42
N ALA A 412 20.32 -14.88 21.97
CA ALA A 412 21.49 -15.32 21.19
C ALA A 412 21.11 -16.22 20.01
N GLU A 413 20.06 -17.02 20.18
CA GLU A 413 19.55 -17.94 19.18
C GLU A 413 18.91 -17.21 18.00
N GLU A 414 18.05 -16.22 18.26
CA GLU A 414 17.43 -15.37 17.23
C GLU A 414 18.48 -14.67 16.38
N ARG A 415 19.48 -14.06 17.04
CA ARG A 415 20.61 -13.44 16.34
C ARG A 415 21.40 -14.43 15.50
N ARG A 416 21.59 -15.65 16.00
CA ARG A 416 22.29 -16.71 15.26
C ARG A 416 21.52 -17.10 14.00
N MET A 417 20.21 -17.30 14.10
CA MET A 417 19.34 -17.63 12.96
C MET A 417 19.39 -16.54 11.91
N MET A 418 19.17 -15.29 12.28
CA MET A 418 19.22 -14.17 11.32
C MET A 418 20.57 -14.07 10.61
N LEU A 419 21.67 -14.20 11.34
CA LEU A 419 23.02 -14.17 10.75
C LEU A 419 23.29 -15.35 9.81
N GLN A 420 22.71 -16.51 10.09
CA GLN A 420 22.79 -17.68 9.19
C GLN A 420 21.98 -17.42 7.92
N SER A 421 20.76 -16.89 8.04
CA SER A 421 19.93 -16.54 6.88
C SER A 421 20.60 -15.47 6.02
N MET A 422 21.22 -14.44 6.62
CA MET A 422 21.99 -13.41 5.89
C MET A 422 23.22 -13.98 5.18
N ALA A 423 23.88 -14.96 5.77
CA ALA A 423 25.07 -15.56 5.20
C ALA A 423 24.76 -16.59 4.09
N GLY A 424 23.58 -17.22 4.13
CA GLY A 424 23.24 -18.32 3.24
C GLY A 424 24.29 -19.43 3.29
N ALA A 425 24.93 -19.71 2.15
CA ALA A 425 26.06 -20.65 2.06
C ALA A 425 27.44 -20.02 2.37
N GLY A 426 27.49 -18.71 2.64
CA GLY A 426 28.71 -17.95 2.91
C GLY A 426 29.06 -17.88 4.39
N GLU A 427 30.04 -17.02 4.70
CA GLU A 427 30.48 -16.80 6.07
C GLU A 427 29.78 -15.58 6.72
N VAL A 428 29.45 -15.71 8.00
CA VAL A 428 28.90 -14.63 8.81
C VAL A 428 29.97 -13.58 9.11
N ARG A 429 29.78 -12.36 8.66
CA ARG A 429 30.71 -11.24 8.88
C ARG A 429 30.57 -10.67 10.30
N ASP A 430 31.69 -10.33 10.93
CA ASP A 430 31.68 -9.71 12.27
C ASP A 430 31.00 -8.34 12.30
N GLU A 431 31.01 -7.61 11.20
CA GLU A 431 30.28 -6.37 11.05
C GLU A 431 28.78 -6.57 11.20
N TRP A 432 28.21 -7.62 10.57
CA TRP A 432 26.78 -7.94 10.69
C TRP A 432 26.41 -8.28 12.13
N ARG A 433 27.27 -9.05 12.83
CA ARG A 433 27.07 -9.38 14.24
C ARG A 433 26.95 -8.12 15.11
N ARG A 434 27.86 -7.15 14.89
CA ARG A 434 27.85 -5.89 15.63
C ARG A 434 26.62 -5.05 15.32
N LYS A 435 26.29 -4.89 14.04
CA LYS A 435 25.15 -4.08 13.58
C LYS A 435 23.81 -4.67 14.03
N LEU A 436 23.61 -5.97 13.88
CA LEU A 436 22.39 -6.65 14.32
C LEU A 436 22.19 -6.51 15.85
N ARG A 437 23.27 -6.64 16.62
CA ARG A 437 23.18 -6.53 18.09
C ARG A 437 22.76 -5.16 18.58
N VAL A 438 23.12 -4.10 17.88
CA VAL A 438 22.76 -2.73 18.31
C VAL A 438 21.46 -2.24 17.72
N SER A 439 20.87 -2.94 16.75
CA SER A 439 19.66 -2.55 16.06
C SER A 439 18.48 -2.28 17.00
N PRO A 440 18.07 -3.20 17.90
CA PRO A 440 16.92 -2.96 18.77
C PRO A 440 17.05 -1.71 19.65
N GLN A 441 18.22 -1.48 20.24
CA GLN A 441 18.44 -0.28 21.03
C GLN A 441 18.36 0.99 20.17
N ARG A 442 18.90 0.95 18.95
CA ARG A 442 18.80 2.07 18.01
C ARG A 442 17.40 2.38 17.55
N GLU A 443 16.56 1.37 17.41
CA GLU A 443 15.13 1.54 17.12
C GLU A 443 14.45 2.40 18.18
N MET A 444 14.64 2.04 19.45
CA MET A 444 14.09 2.78 20.58
C MET A 444 14.69 4.18 20.72
N ASP A 445 16.01 4.31 20.58
CA ASP A 445 16.70 5.59 20.64
C ASP A 445 16.22 6.54 19.53
N ALA A 446 15.97 6.01 18.32
CA ALA A 446 15.48 6.79 17.20
C ALA A 446 14.02 7.22 17.39
N LEU A 447 13.17 6.35 17.97
CA LEU A 447 11.80 6.72 18.34
C LEU A 447 11.80 7.88 19.34
N LEU A 448 12.57 7.76 20.41
CA LEU A 448 12.69 8.80 21.44
C LEU A 448 13.28 10.10 20.87
N ALA A 449 14.28 9.99 19.99
CA ALA A 449 14.84 11.15 19.29
C ALA A 449 13.80 11.83 18.40
N GLY A 450 12.99 11.07 17.66
CA GLY A 450 11.91 11.61 16.84
C GLY A 450 10.85 12.33 17.68
N LEU A 451 10.48 11.76 18.84
CA LEU A 451 9.54 12.38 19.79
C LEU A 451 10.10 13.66 20.42
N ASP A 452 11.42 13.75 20.59
CA ASP A 452 12.13 14.96 21.07
C ASP A 452 12.36 16.00 19.95
N GLY A 453 11.84 15.75 18.74
CA GLY A 453 12.06 16.62 17.59
C GLY A 453 13.49 16.58 17.03
N ALA A 454 14.31 15.64 17.46
CA ALA A 454 15.68 15.48 17.00
C ALA A 454 15.74 14.78 15.62
N PHE A 455 16.87 14.93 14.96
CA PHE A 455 17.11 14.34 13.65
C PHE A 455 17.31 12.83 13.72
N VAL A 456 16.43 12.07 13.06
CA VAL A 456 16.60 10.64 12.84
C VAL A 456 17.40 10.41 11.56
N ALA A 457 18.57 9.81 11.68
CA ALA A 457 19.51 9.65 10.57
C ALA A 457 18.91 8.80 9.43
N PRO A 458 19.10 9.20 8.17
CA PRO A 458 18.58 8.44 7.04
C PRO A 458 19.32 7.10 6.86
N GLY A 459 18.64 6.13 6.26
CA GLY A 459 19.20 4.82 5.92
C GLY A 459 18.55 4.21 4.70
N LYS A 460 19.12 3.14 4.19
CA LYS A 460 18.46 2.31 3.19
C LYS A 460 17.37 1.48 3.88
N GLY A 461 16.28 1.21 3.18
CA GLY A 461 15.30 0.20 3.56
C GLY A 461 15.42 -0.99 2.61
N ASN A 462 15.37 -2.18 3.12
CA ASN A 462 15.22 -3.45 2.41
C ASN A 462 15.26 -4.62 3.43
N ASP A 463 15.02 -5.84 2.96
CA ASP A 463 15.20 -7.06 3.75
C ASP A 463 16.69 -7.24 4.14
N PRO A 464 17.03 -7.32 5.44
CA PRO A 464 18.40 -7.51 5.89
C PRO A 464 19.05 -8.82 5.42
N ILE A 465 18.26 -9.85 5.11
CA ILE A 465 18.75 -11.12 4.59
C ILE A 465 19.37 -10.92 3.21
N ARG A 466 18.73 -10.11 2.38
CA ARG A 466 19.17 -9.79 1.01
C ARG A 466 20.15 -8.63 0.97
N THR A 467 19.98 -7.66 1.85
CA THR A 467 20.73 -6.40 1.87
C THR A 467 21.26 -6.09 3.27
N PRO A 468 22.32 -6.78 3.74
CA PRO A 468 22.87 -6.60 5.09
C PRO A 468 23.32 -5.16 5.42
N GLU A 469 23.49 -4.31 4.42
CA GLU A 469 23.88 -2.90 4.53
C GLU A 469 22.80 -2.03 5.18
N VAL A 470 21.54 -2.49 5.21
CA VAL A 470 20.45 -1.79 5.89
C VAL A 470 20.63 -1.78 7.42
N LEU A 471 21.39 -2.72 7.93
CA LEU A 471 21.75 -2.75 9.36
C LEU A 471 22.78 -1.66 9.71
N PRO A 472 22.73 -1.10 10.91
CA PRO A 472 21.70 -1.32 11.94
C PRO A 472 20.42 -0.58 11.61
N THR A 473 19.28 -1.10 12.09
CA THR A 473 17.97 -0.43 12.04
C THR A 473 17.91 0.79 12.99
N GLY A 474 16.76 1.42 13.13
CA GLY A 474 16.57 2.68 13.83
C GLY A 474 16.92 3.88 12.95
N ARG A 475 16.60 3.81 11.68
CA ARG A 475 16.87 4.87 10.70
C ARG A 475 15.60 5.33 10.01
N ASN A 476 15.62 6.59 9.59
CA ASN A 476 14.59 7.14 8.70
C ASN A 476 14.87 6.69 7.28
N PHE A 477 14.40 5.50 6.90
CA PHE A 477 14.76 4.92 5.63
C PHE A 477 14.21 5.73 4.45
N PHE A 478 14.94 5.69 3.37
CA PHE A 478 14.53 6.19 2.06
C PHE A 478 14.68 5.04 1.05
N GLY A 479 13.95 5.15 -0.06
CA GLY A 479 14.22 4.26 -1.20
C GLY A 479 15.65 4.45 -1.70
N LEU A 480 16.13 3.51 -2.50
CA LEU A 480 17.36 3.70 -3.24
C LEU A 480 17.25 4.98 -4.08
N ASN A 481 18.32 5.77 -4.13
CA ASN A 481 18.43 6.82 -5.12
C ASN A 481 18.28 6.16 -6.50
N GLY A 482 17.32 6.59 -7.32
CA GLY A 482 17.08 6.03 -8.66
C GLY A 482 18.33 6.03 -9.55
N ASN A 483 19.29 6.91 -9.27
CA ASN A 483 20.58 6.95 -9.96
C ASN A 483 21.53 5.77 -9.58
N LEU A 484 21.20 5.01 -8.55
CA LEU A 484 21.93 3.79 -8.19
C LEU A 484 21.34 2.54 -8.88
N LEU A 485 20.24 2.69 -9.62
CA LEU A 485 19.53 1.61 -10.30
C LEU A 485 19.72 1.65 -11.84
N PRO A 486 19.91 0.50 -12.47
CA PRO A 486 20.22 -0.77 -11.82
C PRO A 486 21.60 -0.75 -11.16
N SER A 487 21.73 -1.40 -10.01
CA SER A 487 23.04 -1.64 -9.43
C SER A 487 23.84 -2.62 -10.31
N ARG A 488 25.14 -2.79 -10.05
CA ARG A 488 25.93 -3.78 -10.80
C ARG A 488 25.40 -5.20 -10.58
N VAL A 489 24.96 -5.51 -9.36
CA VAL A 489 24.36 -6.81 -9.02
C VAL A 489 23.02 -6.96 -9.72
N GLY A 490 22.16 -5.95 -9.65
CA GLY A 490 20.88 -5.93 -10.36
C GLY A 490 21.06 -6.06 -11.87
N TRP A 491 22.11 -5.44 -12.44
CA TRP A 491 22.45 -5.59 -13.84
C TRP A 491 22.79 -7.05 -14.20
N GLU A 492 23.68 -7.70 -13.45
CA GLU A 492 24.07 -9.11 -13.68
C GLU A 492 22.86 -10.06 -13.57
N MET A 493 21.97 -9.81 -12.61
CA MET A 493 20.73 -10.58 -12.46
C MET A 493 19.80 -10.38 -13.66
N GLY A 494 19.58 -9.14 -14.07
CA GLY A 494 18.69 -8.80 -15.18
C GLY A 494 19.20 -9.35 -16.51
N VAL A 495 20.51 -9.28 -16.77
CA VAL A 495 21.14 -9.88 -17.97
C VAL A 495 20.92 -11.39 -18.00
N ARG A 496 21.13 -12.10 -16.87
CA ARG A 496 20.88 -13.54 -16.78
C ARG A 496 19.41 -13.89 -17.04
N MET A 497 18.48 -13.10 -16.52
CA MET A 497 17.05 -13.27 -16.80
C MET A 497 16.75 -13.06 -18.30
N ALA A 498 17.37 -12.07 -18.93
CA ALA A 498 17.20 -11.79 -20.35
C ALA A 498 17.77 -12.91 -21.23
N GLU A 499 18.91 -13.49 -20.86
CA GLU A 499 19.48 -14.65 -21.53
C GLU A 499 18.53 -15.85 -21.45
N ASN A 500 18.06 -16.18 -20.25
CA ASN A 500 17.09 -17.27 -20.05
C ASN A 500 15.80 -17.06 -20.88
N ALA A 501 15.27 -15.84 -20.95
CA ALA A 501 14.09 -15.54 -21.75
C ALA A 501 14.34 -15.67 -23.27
N ARG A 502 15.54 -15.34 -23.75
CA ARG A 502 15.93 -15.58 -25.16
C ARG A 502 16.04 -17.08 -25.46
N ASP A 503 16.63 -17.87 -24.57
CA ASP A 503 16.79 -19.31 -24.73
C ASP A 503 15.45 -20.06 -24.77
N GLN A 504 14.50 -19.67 -23.92
CA GLN A 504 13.14 -20.23 -23.92
C GLN A 504 12.34 -19.88 -25.19
N GLY A 505 12.73 -18.86 -25.93
CA GLY A 505 12.10 -18.44 -27.17
C GLY A 505 12.48 -19.29 -28.40
N GLU A 506 13.11 -20.44 -28.26
CA GLU A 506 13.52 -21.34 -29.35
C GLU A 506 14.31 -20.64 -30.47
N GLY A 507 15.11 -19.64 -30.17
CA GLY A 507 15.93 -18.91 -31.15
C GLY A 507 15.12 -18.08 -32.16
N LYS A 508 13.81 -17.87 -31.95
CA LYS A 508 12.97 -17.03 -32.81
C LYS A 508 13.19 -15.56 -32.54
N PRO A 509 13.62 -14.75 -33.52
CA PRO A 509 13.85 -13.31 -33.33
C PRO A 509 12.56 -12.50 -33.14
N ARG A 510 11.39 -13.11 -33.23
CA ARG A 510 10.08 -12.45 -33.10
C ARG A 510 9.51 -12.65 -31.71
N GLY A 511 9.38 -11.57 -30.97
CA GLY A 511 8.74 -11.51 -29.67
C GLY A 511 8.96 -10.15 -29.05
N SER A 512 7.99 -9.69 -28.27
CA SER A 512 8.08 -8.51 -27.43
C SER A 512 8.01 -8.93 -25.97
N GLU A 513 8.63 -8.15 -25.10
CA GLU A 513 8.63 -8.35 -23.66
C GLU A 513 7.82 -7.23 -23.01
N ALA A 514 6.97 -7.56 -22.05
CA ALA A 514 6.31 -6.58 -21.20
C ALA A 514 7.02 -6.57 -19.84
N VAL A 515 7.53 -5.41 -19.46
CA VAL A 515 8.25 -5.22 -18.21
C VAL A 515 7.42 -4.29 -17.32
N VAL A 516 6.86 -4.83 -16.25
CA VAL A 516 6.09 -4.08 -15.26
C VAL A 516 7.02 -3.64 -14.13
N LEU A 517 7.08 -2.32 -13.89
CA LEU A 517 8.01 -1.71 -12.96
C LEU A 517 7.25 -1.04 -11.80
N TRP A 518 7.25 -1.71 -10.65
CA TRP A 518 6.79 -1.16 -9.39
C TRP A 518 7.97 -0.53 -8.65
N ALA A 519 7.77 0.59 -7.98
CA ALA A 519 8.84 1.27 -7.26
C ALA A 519 9.46 0.42 -6.15
N SER A 520 8.63 -0.30 -5.38
CA SER A 520 9.08 -1.20 -4.31
C SER A 520 9.90 -2.37 -4.84
N ASP A 521 9.42 -3.01 -5.90
CA ASP A 521 10.11 -4.17 -6.47
C ASP A 521 11.43 -3.76 -7.12
N THR A 522 11.45 -2.61 -7.80
CA THR A 522 12.69 -2.08 -8.38
C THR A 522 13.76 -1.80 -7.33
N VAL A 523 13.36 -1.43 -6.10
CA VAL A 523 14.32 -1.33 -4.97
C VAL A 523 14.76 -2.71 -4.50
N ARG A 524 13.82 -3.64 -4.33
CA ARG A 524 14.08 -4.99 -3.80
C ARG A 524 14.98 -5.81 -4.70
N ASP A 525 14.80 -5.70 -6.02
CA ASP A 525 15.59 -6.41 -7.02
C ASP A 525 16.82 -5.63 -7.50
N GLU A 526 17.12 -4.50 -6.85
CA GLU A 526 18.23 -3.61 -7.22
C GLU A 526 18.20 -3.16 -8.70
N GLY A 527 17.01 -3.08 -9.28
CA GLY A 527 16.77 -2.72 -10.68
C GLY A 527 16.98 -3.86 -11.66
N ALA A 528 16.89 -5.12 -11.23
CA ALA A 528 17.09 -6.29 -12.11
C ALA A 528 16.06 -6.32 -13.26
N MET A 529 14.80 -5.98 -13.00
CA MET A 529 13.80 -5.90 -14.06
C MET A 529 14.05 -4.73 -15.03
N VAL A 530 14.57 -3.61 -14.55
CA VAL A 530 15.05 -2.51 -15.41
C VAL A 530 16.20 -3.00 -16.29
N ALA A 531 17.18 -3.68 -15.68
CA ALA A 531 18.32 -4.26 -16.37
C ALA A 531 17.91 -5.29 -17.44
N PHE A 532 16.93 -6.15 -17.13
CA PHE A 532 16.33 -7.09 -18.08
C PHE A 532 15.80 -6.36 -19.32
N GLY A 533 14.99 -5.33 -19.14
CA GLY A 533 14.44 -4.56 -20.27
C GLY A 533 15.50 -3.82 -21.08
N LEU A 534 16.48 -3.21 -20.42
CA LEU A 534 17.61 -2.55 -21.08
C LEU A 534 18.42 -3.54 -21.90
N ASP A 535 18.73 -4.71 -21.35
CA ASP A 535 19.51 -5.74 -22.04
C ASP A 535 18.75 -6.33 -23.24
N MET A 536 17.42 -6.50 -23.12
CA MET A 536 16.57 -6.91 -24.24
C MET A 536 16.63 -5.91 -25.41
N LEU A 537 16.72 -4.61 -25.13
CA LEU A 537 16.92 -3.55 -26.11
C LEU A 537 18.36 -3.44 -26.61
N GLY A 538 19.31 -4.18 -26.02
CA GLY A 538 20.73 -4.08 -26.34
C GLY A 538 21.38 -2.80 -25.84
N ILE A 539 20.91 -2.31 -24.69
CA ILE A 539 21.38 -1.11 -24.01
C ILE A 539 22.00 -1.51 -22.67
N LYS A 540 23.03 -0.83 -22.25
CA LYS A 540 23.65 -1.04 -20.93
C LYS A 540 23.85 0.27 -20.19
N PRO A 541 23.78 0.27 -18.85
CA PRO A 541 24.13 1.41 -18.02
C PRO A 541 25.64 1.72 -18.07
N VAL A 542 25.97 2.97 -17.81
CA VAL A 542 27.33 3.45 -17.59
C VAL A 542 27.41 3.93 -16.14
N TRP A 543 28.21 3.26 -15.33
CA TRP A 543 28.41 3.61 -13.94
C TRP A 543 29.69 4.39 -13.74
N ASN A 544 29.66 5.34 -12.82
CA ASN A 544 30.89 5.95 -12.31
C ASN A 544 31.57 5.04 -11.24
N SER A 545 32.66 5.54 -10.67
CA SER A 545 33.43 4.82 -9.65
C SER A 545 32.65 4.56 -8.35
N ARG A 546 31.57 5.34 -8.09
CA ARG A 546 30.69 5.21 -6.91
C ARG A 546 29.49 4.29 -7.15
N GLY A 547 29.38 3.67 -8.34
CA GLY A 547 28.25 2.83 -8.69
C GLY A 547 26.98 3.62 -9.05
N ILE A 548 27.10 4.92 -9.32
CA ILE A 548 25.99 5.76 -9.78
C ILE A 548 25.92 5.62 -11.30
N VAL A 549 24.73 5.40 -11.83
CA VAL A 549 24.48 5.39 -13.28
C VAL A 549 24.48 6.83 -13.77
N GLU A 550 25.43 7.15 -14.66
CA GLU A 550 25.57 8.49 -15.27
C GLU A 550 25.02 8.55 -16.69
N GLY A 551 24.66 7.41 -17.24
CA GLY A 551 24.11 7.33 -18.59
C GLY A 551 23.85 5.91 -19.03
N ILE A 552 23.40 5.79 -20.27
CA ILE A 552 23.17 4.52 -20.93
C ILE A 552 23.84 4.53 -22.31
N GLN A 553 24.23 3.38 -22.80
CA GLN A 553 24.85 3.25 -24.12
C GLN A 553 24.44 1.96 -24.82
N ARG A 554 24.45 1.96 -26.14
CA ARG A 554 24.29 0.72 -26.91
C ARG A 554 25.47 -0.22 -26.65
N GLN A 555 25.15 -1.48 -26.49
CA GLN A 555 26.15 -2.54 -26.44
C GLN A 555 26.26 -3.23 -27.81
N PRO A 556 27.46 -3.61 -28.23
CA PRO A 556 27.63 -4.47 -29.40
C PRO A 556 26.85 -5.78 -29.19
N LEU A 557 26.12 -6.20 -30.19
CA LEU A 557 25.46 -7.50 -30.16
C LEU A 557 26.44 -8.55 -30.67
N GLU A 558 26.68 -9.53 -29.82
CA GLU A 558 27.49 -10.71 -30.23
C GLU A 558 26.72 -11.55 -31.24
N SER A 559 27.44 -12.39 -32.00
CA SER A 559 26.82 -13.27 -32.98
C SER A 559 25.79 -14.20 -32.31
N GLY A 560 24.56 -14.18 -32.78
CA GLY A 560 23.46 -14.96 -32.24
C GLY A 560 22.62 -14.23 -31.17
N ARG A 561 23.05 -13.08 -30.66
CA ARG A 561 22.27 -12.27 -29.73
C ARG A 561 21.40 -11.29 -30.52
N TYR A 562 20.09 -11.27 -30.23
CA TYR A 562 19.15 -10.40 -30.91
C TYR A 562 18.41 -9.51 -29.90
N ARG A 563 17.96 -8.36 -30.36
CA ARG A 563 17.09 -7.47 -29.60
C ARG A 563 15.65 -7.97 -29.63
N ARG A 564 14.92 -7.64 -28.58
CA ARG A 564 13.45 -7.76 -28.54
C ARG A 564 12.84 -6.40 -28.24
N ASP A 565 11.65 -6.18 -28.76
CA ASP A 565 10.85 -5.02 -28.39
C ASP A 565 10.44 -5.14 -26.92
N VAL A 566 10.49 -4.02 -26.20
CA VAL A 566 10.14 -3.96 -24.79
C VAL A 566 9.07 -2.90 -24.57
N LEU A 567 7.98 -3.33 -23.94
CA LEU A 567 6.96 -2.41 -23.41
C LEU A 567 7.21 -2.21 -21.91
N PHE A 568 7.66 -1.02 -21.52
CA PHE A 568 7.78 -0.66 -20.11
C PHE A 568 6.46 -0.13 -19.58
N THR A 569 5.92 -0.78 -18.55
CA THR A 569 4.75 -0.33 -17.81
C THR A 569 5.18 0.09 -16.40
N THR A 570 5.09 1.37 -16.09
CA THR A 570 5.55 1.93 -14.82
C THR A 570 4.38 2.26 -13.91
N SER A 571 4.48 1.93 -12.63
CA SER A 571 3.54 2.43 -11.62
C SER A 571 3.68 3.95 -11.44
N GLY A 572 2.63 4.59 -10.92
CA GLY A 572 2.70 6.01 -10.58
C GLY A 572 3.84 6.33 -9.62
N LEU A 573 4.03 5.48 -8.60
CA LEU A 573 5.12 5.65 -7.62
C LEU A 573 6.50 5.48 -8.25
N PHE A 574 6.69 4.55 -9.18
CA PHE A 574 7.93 4.40 -9.94
C PHE A 574 8.27 5.68 -10.72
N ARG A 575 7.30 6.19 -11.47
CA ARG A 575 7.46 7.43 -12.26
C ARG A 575 7.84 8.61 -11.36
N ASP A 576 7.21 8.71 -10.20
CA ASP A 576 7.39 9.85 -9.30
C ASP A 576 8.72 9.79 -8.52
N LEU A 577 9.17 8.61 -8.12
CA LEU A 577 10.42 8.43 -7.37
C LEU A 577 11.65 8.36 -8.28
N TYR A 578 11.50 7.76 -9.47
CA TYR A 578 12.61 7.45 -10.36
C TYR A 578 12.53 8.20 -11.69
N GLY A 579 12.22 9.51 -11.63
CA GLY A 579 12.05 10.32 -12.83
C GLY A 579 13.23 10.25 -13.80
N GLN A 580 14.48 10.24 -13.30
CA GLN A 580 15.66 10.07 -14.13
C GLN A 580 15.78 8.67 -14.74
N LEU A 581 15.48 7.63 -13.97
CA LEU A 581 15.45 6.26 -14.47
C LEU A 581 14.39 6.11 -15.57
N ASN A 582 13.20 6.70 -15.36
CA ASN A 582 12.15 6.75 -16.37
C ASN A 582 12.61 7.46 -17.65
N GLY A 583 13.38 8.55 -17.52
CA GLY A 583 14.00 9.24 -18.66
C GLY A 583 15.02 8.35 -19.40
N TRP A 584 15.76 7.53 -18.70
CA TRP A 584 16.68 6.55 -19.34
C TRP A 584 15.94 5.41 -20.04
N LEU A 585 14.78 4.97 -19.52
CA LEU A 585 13.93 4.00 -20.24
C LEU A 585 13.47 4.58 -21.58
N ASP A 586 12.98 5.82 -21.61
CA ASP A 586 12.64 6.52 -22.86
C ASP A 586 13.84 6.63 -23.80
N GLN A 587 14.98 7.10 -23.29
CA GLN A 587 16.22 7.20 -24.07
C GLN A 587 16.69 5.83 -24.58
N SER A 588 16.50 4.75 -23.83
CA SER A 588 16.90 3.41 -24.24
C SER A 588 16.15 2.92 -25.47
N VAL A 589 14.85 3.21 -25.54
CA VAL A 589 14.01 2.92 -26.71
C VAL A 589 14.51 3.71 -27.93
N ARG A 590 14.80 4.99 -27.77
CA ARG A 590 15.34 5.82 -28.85
C ARG A 590 16.70 5.34 -29.35
N LEU A 591 17.61 4.98 -28.45
CA LEU A 591 18.91 4.41 -28.81
C LEU A 591 18.78 3.06 -29.53
N ALA A 592 17.79 2.23 -29.15
CA ALA A 592 17.51 0.97 -29.83
C ALA A 592 16.97 1.20 -31.23
N LEU A 593 16.03 2.16 -31.40
CA LEU A 593 15.48 2.57 -32.70
C LEU A 593 16.57 3.14 -33.60
N ASP A 594 17.41 4.05 -33.10
CA ASP A 594 18.54 4.59 -33.86
C ASP A 594 19.48 3.45 -34.34
N GLY A 595 19.79 2.48 -33.45
CA GLY A 595 20.60 1.33 -33.79
C GLY A 595 19.97 0.38 -34.82
N ALA A 596 18.66 0.40 -35.00
CA ALA A 596 17.90 -0.39 -35.98
C ALA A 596 17.47 0.44 -37.20
N SER A 597 17.79 1.72 -37.25
CA SER A 597 17.24 2.68 -38.22
C SER A 597 17.44 2.28 -39.67
N GLN A 598 18.60 1.72 -40.03
CA GLN A 598 18.85 1.22 -41.39
C GLN A 598 17.94 0.05 -41.73
N THR A 599 17.84 -0.93 -40.86
CA THR A 599 16.97 -2.11 -41.05
C THR A 599 15.50 -1.70 -41.16
N ILE A 600 15.06 -0.76 -40.31
CA ILE A 600 13.69 -0.26 -40.34
C ILE A 600 13.41 0.43 -41.69
N ARG A 601 14.30 1.29 -42.18
CA ARG A 601 14.13 1.97 -43.48
C ARG A 601 14.12 0.99 -44.67
N GLU A 602 14.88 -0.07 -44.59
CA GLU A 602 14.96 -1.10 -45.64
C GLU A 602 13.74 -2.04 -45.62
N GLN A 603 13.29 -2.47 -44.45
CA GLN A 603 12.27 -3.49 -44.29
C GLN A 603 10.87 -2.92 -44.00
N HIS A 604 10.79 -1.72 -43.41
CA HIS A 604 9.58 -1.05 -42.98
C HIS A 604 9.61 0.45 -43.36
N PRO A 605 9.68 0.77 -44.67
CA PRO A 605 9.81 2.18 -45.12
C PRO A 605 8.64 3.06 -44.67
N GLU A 606 7.48 2.48 -44.38
CA GLU A 606 6.31 3.17 -43.84
C GLU A 606 6.53 3.76 -42.44
N LEU A 607 7.49 3.24 -41.69
CA LEU A 607 7.85 3.74 -40.35
C LEU A 607 8.93 4.84 -40.38
N THR A 608 9.46 5.17 -41.55
CA THR A 608 10.50 6.21 -41.67
C THR A 608 10.09 7.57 -41.08
N PRO A 609 8.87 8.09 -41.27
CA PRO A 609 8.45 9.35 -40.67
C PRO A 609 8.44 9.30 -39.13
N ALA A 610 8.01 8.18 -38.54
CA ALA A 610 8.02 7.99 -37.09
C ALA A 610 9.46 7.88 -36.53
N LEU A 611 10.36 7.22 -37.28
CA LEU A 611 11.77 7.12 -36.93
C LEU A 611 12.49 8.48 -36.96
N GLU A 612 12.10 9.36 -37.88
CA GLU A 612 12.67 10.72 -37.99
C GLU A 612 12.13 11.67 -36.93
N ALA A 613 10.92 11.41 -36.43
CA ALA A 613 10.33 12.19 -35.33
C ALA A 613 10.82 11.78 -33.94
N ALA A 614 11.30 10.56 -33.76
CA ALA A 614 11.81 10.02 -32.49
C ALA A 614 13.29 10.39 -32.27
#